data_d2c025c4044904d34b312eb9b4cfcd2c
#
_entry.id   d2c025c4044904d34b312eb9b4cfcd2c
#
_cell.length_a   1.000
_cell.length_b   1.000
_cell.length_c   1.000
_cell.angle_alpha   90.00
_cell.angle_beta   90.00
_cell.angle_gamma   90.00
#
_symmetry.space_group_name_H-M   'P 1'
#
loop_
_entity.id
_entity.type
_entity.pdbx_description
1 polymer ?
#
loop_
_entity_poly.entity_id
_entity_poly.type
_entity_poly.pdbx_seq_one_letter_code
_entity_poly.pdbx_strand_id
1 'polypeptide(L)'
;MVKKITKAFVTLLFILSISSTSFAETVIRIASVSGPSHHHNTALNWFADKINKQKIGLTIKVLSGGQLGKSEREYIEGMQQGSIQMAQVSTGPMAGFVGEYDIFSLPYMFRDTKHFDEVLSGPIGDKFLAMLDSKGMKGLAWFDNGYRNMFNGKKPINEPSDMAGLKIRVMKSPLMVNTVNAMGGSATPMAYGELYSALKQGVLDGGENAAGNVLNDKFFEVSKYYSITQHFRPPGVVVMSKKTWNSLDASQQKAISKAAASLQSYEIKLTTKIVKQAMKDLKAKGMIINQSNVPAFAAAVKPVYKSYSDKYGSTMIDAILNTK
;
A
#
# COMPACT_ATOMS: atom_id res chain seq x y z
N MET A 1 76.94 21.07 54.71
CA MET A 1 75.47 20.82 54.82
C MET A 1 74.77 21.47 53.68
N VAL A 2 74.44 20.71 52.65
CA VAL A 2 73.77 21.24 51.43
C VAL A 2 72.43 20.50 51.30
N LYS A 3 71.32 21.23 51.47
CA LYS A 3 69.97 20.72 51.28
C LYS A 3 69.66 20.66 49.76
N LYS A 4 69.48 19.48 49.24
CA LYS A 4 68.95 19.27 47.88
C LYS A 4 67.41 19.43 47.90
N ILE A 5 66.92 20.43 47.17
CA ILE A 5 65.47 20.60 46.91
C ILE A 5 65.11 19.82 45.65
N THR A 6 64.33 18.78 45.83
CA THR A 6 63.80 17.96 44.69
C THR A 6 62.52 18.61 44.19
N LYS A 7 62.52 19.13 42.96
CA LYS A 7 61.30 19.63 42.28
C LYS A 7 60.53 18.43 41.76
N ALA A 8 59.36 18.20 42.34
CA ALA A 8 58.41 17.25 41.77
C ALA A 8 57.64 17.92 40.60
N PHE A 9 57.80 17.41 39.39
CA PHE A 9 57.03 17.77 38.21
C PHE A 9 55.74 16.99 38.24
N VAL A 10 54.59 17.64 38.56
CA VAL A 10 53.26 17.06 38.45
C VAL A 10 52.81 17.28 37.03
N THR A 11 52.90 16.24 36.21
CA THR A 11 52.35 16.21 34.83
C THR A 11 50.87 15.92 34.93
N LEU A 12 50.03 16.96 34.80
CA LEU A 12 48.60 16.85 34.76
C LEU A 12 48.16 16.30 33.34
N LEU A 13 47.93 15.00 33.25
CA LEU A 13 47.36 14.38 32.04
C LEU A 13 45.88 14.78 31.92
N PHE A 14 45.58 15.74 31.08
CA PHE A 14 44.20 16.03 30.67
C PHE A 14 43.73 14.91 29.73
N ILE A 15 43.08 13.88 30.25
CA ILE A 15 42.37 12.88 29.43
C ILE A 15 41.13 13.58 28.88
N LEU A 16 41.19 14.02 27.62
CA LEU A 16 40.02 14.40 26.85
C LEU A 16 39.19 13.12 26.68
N SER A 17 38.21 12.93 27.55
CA SER A 17 37.15 11.95 27.35
C SER A 17 36.31 12.43 26.16
N ILE A 18 36.64 11.97 24.96
CA ILE A 18 35.75 12.07 23.81
C ILE A 18 34.55 11.19 24.18
N SER A 19 33.55 11.81 24.81
CA SER A 19 32.25 11.17 24.99
C SER A 19 31.67 10.95 23.57
N SER A 20 31.94 9.78 23.02
CA SER A 20 31.20 9.31 21.87
C SER A 20 29.73 9.24 22.29
N THR A 21 28.97 10.28 21.97
CA THR A 21 27.51 10.22 22.07
C THR A 21 27.08 9.08 21.16
N SER A 22 26.96 7.89 21.73
CA SER A 22 26.27 6.77 21.09
C SER A 22 24.81 7.21 20.97
N PHE A 23 24.46 7.80 19.86
CA PHE A 23 23.06 8.00 19.54
C PHE A 23 22.43 6.60 19.48
N ALA A 24 21.48 6.35 20.37
CA ALA A 24 20.71 5.11 20.33
C ALA A 24 20.13 4.95 18.93
N GLU A 25 20.38 3.82 18.28
CA GLU A 25 19.90 3.56 16.94
C GLU A 25 18.37 3.61 16.90
N THR A 26 17.82 4.50 16.10
CA THR A 26 16.36 4.61 15.92
C THR A 26 15.89 3.49 14.98
N VAL A 27 15.05 2.59 15.50
CA VAL A 27 14.48 1.49 14.70
C VAL A 27 13.06 1.84 14.27
N ILE A 28 12.84 1.90 12.96
CA ILE A 28 11.53 2.08 12.34
C ILE A 28 11.05 0.74 11.78
N ARG A 29 9.84 0.34 12.16
CA ARG A 29 9.18 -0.85 11.65
C ARG A 29 8.15 -0.46 10.61
N ILE A 30 8.21 -1.08 9.42
CA ILE A 30 7.21 -0.93 8.36
C ILE A 30 6.26 -2.10 8.44
N ALA A 31 4.99 -1.85 8.71
CA ALA A 31 3.94 -2.86 8.71
C ALA A 31 3.44 -3.14 7.28
N SER A 32 3.24 -4.41 6.96
CA SER A 32 2.61 -4.88 5.73
C SER A 32 1.72 -6.09 6.00
N VAL A 33 0.49 -6.07 5.50
CA VAL A 33 -0.45 -7.22 5.60
C VAL A 33 -0.09 -8.34 4.63
N SER A 34 0.64 -8.04 3.56
CA SER A 34 1.02 -8.99 2.52
C SER A 34 2.06 -9.98 3.00
N GLY A 35 2.00 -11.22 2.48
CA GLY A 35 2.95 -12.28 2.82
C GLY A 35 4.42 -11.93 2.50
N PRO A 36 5.40 -12.61 3.10
CA PRO A 36 6.82 -12.25 2.98
C PRO A 36 7.35 -12.20 1.53
N SER A 37 6.87 -13.08 0.66
CA SER A 37 7.27 -13.15 -0.75
C SER A 37 6.58 -12.12 -1.67
N HIS A 38 5.68 -11.33 -1.11
CA HIS A 38 4.92 -10.35 -1.89
C HIS A 38 5.83 -9.25 -2.46
N HIS A 39 5.57 -8.82 -3.71
CA HIS A 39 6.39 -7.81 -4.39
C HIS A 39 6.42 -6.46 -3.67
N HIS A 40 5.35 -6.07 -2.99
CA HIS A 40 5.37 -4.87 -2.15
C HIS A 40 6.46 -4.97 -1.07
N ASN A 41 6.62 -6.13 -0.43
CA ASN A 41 7.68 -6.32 0.57
C ASN A 41 9.08 -6.32 -0.06
N THR A 42 9.22 -6.77 -1.32
CA THR A 42 10.47 -6.61 -2.08
C THR A 42 10.81 -5.12 -2.26
N ALA A 43 9.82 -4.30 -2.62
CA ALA A 43 10.02 -2.85 -2.76
C ALA A 43 10.29 -2.15 -1.41
N LEU A 44 9.59 -2.54 -0.36
CA LEU A 44 9.81 -2.01 1.00
C LEU A 44 11.19 -2.40 1.55
N ASN A 45 11.66 -3.62 1.31
CA ASN A 45 13.01 -4.04 1.69
C ASN A 45 14.07 -3.27 0.90
N TRP A 46 13.85 -3.04 -0.41
CA TRP A 46 14.74 -2.19 -1.19
C TRP A 46 14.82 -0.76 -0.63
N PHE A 47 13.69 -0.20 -0.21
CA PHE A 47 13.64 1.12 0.47
C PHE A 47 14.40 1.10 1.80
N ALA A 48 14.17 0.09 2.64
CA ALA A 48 14.86 -0.09 3.91
C ALA A 48 16.38 -0.18 3.72
N ASP A 49 16.83 -1.00 2.76
CA ASP A 49 18.26 -1.18 2.44
C ASP A 49 18.93 0.13 1.99
N LYS A 50 18.23 0.95 1.20
CA LYS A 50 18.73 2.27 0.75
C LYS A 50 19.05 3.20 1.92
N ILE A 51 18.28 3.11 3.00
CA ILE A 51 18.44 3.95 4.20
C ILE A 51 19.47 3.32 5.14
N ASN A 52 19.32 2.02 5.42
CA ASN A 52 20.20 1.30 6.36
C ASN A 52 21.67 1.34 5.96
N LYS A 53 21.97 1.33 4.64
CA LYS A 53 23.33 1.45 4.11
C LYS A 53 23.99 2.81 4.40
N GLN A 54 23.23 3.85 4.75
CA GLN A 54 23.80 5.19 5.03
C GLN A 54 24.36 5.31 6.44
N LYS A 55 24.04 4.37 7.35
CA LYS A 55 24.55 4.32 8.75
C LYS A 55 24.39 5.65 9.51
N ILE A 56 23.21 6.25 9.39
CA ILE A 56 22.84 7.56 9.98
C ILE A 56 22.13 7.42 11.34
N GLY A 57 22.39 6.38 12.11
CA GLY A 57 21.70 6.10 13.37
C GLY A 57 20.24 5.70 13.21
N LEU A 58 19.86 5.23 11.99
CA LEU A 58 18.51 4.84 11.64
C LEU A 58 18.53 3.45 11.00
N THR A 59 17.71 2.53 11.52
CA THR A 59 17.49 1.21 10.94
C THR A 59 16.01 1.03 10.62
N ILE A 60 15.69 0.61 9.40
CA ILE A 60 14.33 0.31 8.95
C ILE A 60 14.19 -1.21 8.78
N LYS A 61 13.11 -1.78 9.33
CA LYS A 61 12.77 -3.21 9.26
C LYS A 61 11.36 -3.39 8.70
N VAL A 62 11.20 -4.27 7.71
CA VAL A 62 9.89 -4.63 7.16
C VAL A 62 9.32 -5.82 7.95
N LEU A 63 8.12 -5.65 8.49
CA LEU A 63 7.37 -6.68 9.20
C LEU A 63 6.14 -7.04 8.36
N SER A 64 6.26 -8.13 7.61
CA SER A 64 5.27 -8.61 6.63
C SER A 64 4.29 -9.62 7.23
N GLY A 65 3.24 -9.99 6.48
CA GLY A 65 2.32 -11.06 6.85
C GLY A 65 1.46 -10.75 8.08
N GLY A 66 1.19 -9.47 8.34
CA GLY A 66 0.32 -9.08 9.42
C GLY A 66 0.94 -9.19 10.82
N GLN A 67 2.28 -9.15 10.96
CA GLN A 67 2.96 -9.25 12.26
C GLN A 67 2.60 -8.11 13.23
N LEU A 68 2.25 -6.94 12.73
CA LEU A 68 1.87 -5.77 13.55
C LEU A 68 0.35 -5.51 13.59
N GLY A 69 -0.45 -6.42 13.05
CA GLY A 69 -1.91 -6.32 12.94
C GLY A 69 -2.42 -6.98 11.67
N LYS A 70 -3.65 -7.47 11.68
CA LYS A 70 -4.23 -8.23 10.57
C LYS A 70 -4.94 -7.36 9.52
N SER A 71 -5.04 -6.06 9.77
CA SER A 71 -5.72 -5.12 8.88
C SER A 71 -4.95 -3.83 8.71
N GLU A 72 -5.05 -3.25 7.52
CA GLU A 72 -4.47 -1.92 7.21
C GLU A 72 -5.12 -0.81 8.07
N ARG A 73 -6.36 -1.00 8.53
CA ARG A 73 -7.02 -0.10 9.46
C ARG A 73 -6.28 -0.04 10.81
N GLU A 74 -5.90 -1.18 11.36
CA GLU A 74 -5.10 -1.25 12.59
C GLU A 74 -3.75 -0.52 12.43
N TYR A 75 -3.14 -0.59 11.23
CA TYR A 75 -1.90 0.14 10.95
C TYR A 75 -2.10 1.65 10.95
N ILE A 76 -3.19 2.14 10.32
CA ILE A 76 -3.50 3.57 10.29
C ILE A 76 -3.76 4.09 11.71
N GLU A 77 -4.58 3.41 12.49
CA GLU A 77 -4.87 3.74 13.89
C GLU A 77 -3.59 3.72 14.74
N GLY A 78 -2.75 2.68 14.55
CA GLY A 78 -1.46 2.56 15.24
C GLY A 78 -0.48 3.68 14.88
N MET A 79 -0.45 4.14 13.62
CA MET A 79 0.38 5.29 13.21
C MET A 79 -0.12 6.60 13.83
N GLN A 80 -1.43 6.82 13.90
CA GLN A 80 -2.02 8.00 14.56
C GLN A 80 -1.69 8.03 16.04
N GLN A 81 -1.70 6.89 16.71
CA GLN A 81 -1.32 6.74 18.12
C GLN A 81 0.20 6.76 18.34
N GLY A 82 0.99 6.45 17.31
CA GLY A 82 2.46 6.37 17.36
C GLY A 82 2.99 4.99 17.79
N SER A 83 2.15 3.96 17.93
CA SER A 83 2.55 2.58 18.22
C SER A 83 3.13 1.86 17.00
N ILE A 84 2.72 2.25 15.79
CA ILE A 84 3.28 1.82 14.51
C ILE A 84 4.01 3.02 13.89
N GLN A 85 5.27 2.80 13.49
CA GLN A 85 6.10 3.87 12.96
C GLN A 85 5.79 4.13 11.48
N MET A 86 5.57 3.08 10.69
CA MET A 86 5.41 3.16 9.25
C MET A 86 4.58 1.98 8.73
N ALA A 87 3.84 2.18 7.65
CA ALA A 87 3.10 1.11 7.00
C ALA A 87 2.95 1.34 5.50
N GLN A 88 2.76 0.26 4.75
CA GLN A 88 2.16 0.30 3.42
C GLN A 88 0.68 -0.05 3.57
N VAL A 89 -0.20 0.81 3.06
CA VAL A 89 -1.65 0.64 3.13
C VAL A 89 -2.30 0.98 1.79
N SER A 90 -3.44 0.36 1.49
CA SER A 90 -4.24 0.65 0.30
C SER A 90 -5.12 1.88 0.51
N THR A 91 -5.44 2.60 -0.56
CA THR A 91 -6.30 3.79 -0.51
C THR A 91 -7.74 3.48 -0.09
N GLY A 92 -8.25 2.28 -0.36
CA GLY A 92 -9.58 1.88 0.08
C GLY A 92 -9.77 1.96 1.61
N PRO A 93 -8.98 1.25 2.43
CA PRO A 93 -8.98 1.42 3.88
C PRO A 93 -8.63 2.83 4.35
N MET A 94 -7.75 3.56 3.64
CA MET A 94 -7.40 4.95 3.95
C MET A 94 -8.61 5.88 3.84
N ALA A 95 -9.53 5.63 2.93
CA ALA A 95 -10.77 6.42 2.76
C ALA A 95 -11.64 6.47 4.03
N GLY A 96 -11.52 5.50 4.93
CA GLY A 96 -12.17 5.52 6.24
C GLY A 96 -11.62 6.59 7.21
N PHE A 97 -10.48 7.18 6.91
CA PHE A 97 -9.81 8.22 7.72
C PHE A 97 -9.71 9.56 6.99
N VAL A 98 -9.52 9.52 5.68
CA VAL A 98 -9.49 10.66 4.76
C VAL A 98 -10.46 10.33 3.63
N GLY A 99 -11.70 10.79 3.75
CA GLY A 99 -12.79 10.38 2.86
C GLY A 99 -12.54 10.65 1.38
N GLU A 100 -11.80 11.71 1.04
CA GLU A 100 -11.42 12.06 -0.32
C GLU A 100 -10.60 10.96 -1.03
N TYR A 101 -9.89 10.11 -0.28
CA TYR A 101 -9.14 8.96 -0.81
C TYR A 101 -10.02 7.92 -1.50
N ASP A 102 -11.33 7.94 -1.23
CA ASP A 102 -12.27 7.01 -1.89
C ASP A 102 -12.34 7.23 -3.41
N ILE A 103 -11.91 8.40 -3.92
CA ILE A 103 -11.79 8.67 -5.36
C ILE A 103 -10.97 7.62 -6.10
N PHE A 104 -9.92 7.10 -5.46
CA PHE A 104 -9.07 6.05 -6.03
C PHE A 104 -9.76 4.67 -6.09
N SER A 105 -10.93 4.55 -5.47
CA SER A 105 -11.81 3.38 -5.55
C SER A 105 -12.90 3.53 -6.62
N LEU A 106 -12.91 4.63 -7.38
CA LEU A 106 -13.82 4.78 -8.52
C LEU A 106 -13.43 3.78 -9.62
N PRO A 107 -14.42 3.03 -10.15
CA PRO A 107 -14.13 2.02 -11.17
C PRO A 107 -13.69 2.68 -12.48
N TYR A 108 -12.72 2.06 -13.17
CA TYR A 108 -12.18 2.53 -14.46
C TYR A 108 -11.62 3.97 -14.44
N MET A 109 -11.17 4.46 -13.28
CA MET A 109 -10.63 5.82 -13.11
C MET A 109 -9.33 6.02 -13.90
N PHE A 110 -8.47 5.01 -13.94
CA PHE A 110 -7.19 5.08 -14.64
C PHE A 110 -7.25 4.36 -15.98
N ARG A 111 -6.87 5.06 -17.06
CA ARG A 111 -6.88 4.53 -18.43
C ARG A 111 -5.84 3.42 -18.64
N ASP A 112 -4.62 3.67 -18.16
CA ASP A 112 -3.47 2.79 -18.32
C ASP A 112 -2.41 3.05 -17.24
N THR A 113 -1.27 2.37 -17.34
CA THR A 113 -0.16 2.52 -16.37
C THR A 113 0.51 3.89 -16.47
N LYS A 114 0.59 4.48 -17.65
CA LYS A 114 1.16 5.82 -17.86
C LYS A 114 0.30 6.86 -17.17
N HIS A 115 -1.00 6.86 -17.43
CA HIS A 115 -1.95 7.75 -16.78
C HIS A 115 -1.94 7.62 -15.25
N PHE A 116 -1.91 6.39 -14.73
CA PHE A 116 -1.78 6.12 -13.29
C PHE A 116 -0.52 6.78 -12.70
N ASP A 117 0.64 6.59 -13.36
CA ASP A 117 1.91 7.15 -12.89
C ASP A 117 1.91 8.68 -12.96
N GLU A 118 1.41 9.28 -14.04
CA GLU A 118 1.34 10.74 -14.20
C GLU A 118 0.44 11.42 -13.18
N VAL A 119 -0.72 10.83 -12.87
CA VAL A 119 -1.62 11.33 -11.82
C VAL A 119 -0.95 11.32 -10.45
N LEU A 120 -0.27 10.22 -10.11
CA LEU A 120 0.29 10.02 -8.76
C LEU A 120 1.66 10.66 -8.58
N SER A 121 2.45 10.81 -9.65
CA SER A 121 3.75 11.53 -9.61
C SER A 121 3.58 13.04 -9.75
N GLY A 122 2.38 13.51 -10.07
CA GLY A 122 2.06 14.90 -10.31
C GLY A 122 1.43 15.60 -9.10
N PRO A 123 0.97 16.86 -9.31
CA PRO A 123 0.38 17.69 -8.26
C PRO A 123 -0.83 17.05 -7.55
N ILE A 124 -1.56 16.18 -8.25
CA ILE A 124 -2.70 15.45 -7.66
C ILE A 124 -2.18 14.48 -6.59
N GLY A 125 -1.18 13.66 -6.92
CA GLY A 125 -0.58 12.74 -5.96
C GLY A 125 0.01 13.46 -4.76
N ASP A 126 0.74 14.56 -4.98
CA ASP A 126 1.31 15.38 -3.91
C ASP A 126 0.24 15.94 -2.98
N LYS A 127 -0.87 16.45 -3.55
CA LYS A 127 -2.00 16.93 -2.77
C LYS A 127 -2.57 15.84 -1.85
N PHE A 128 -2.78 14.64 -2.36
CA PHE A 128 -3.29 13.54 -1.56
C PHE A 128 -2.29 13.08 -0.48
N LEU A 129 -0.99 13.01 -0.77
CA LEU A 129 0.03 12.73 0.24
C LEU A 129 0.01 13.78 1.35
N ALA A 130 -0.13 15.06 1.01
CA ALA A 130 -0.19 16.16 1.97
C ALA A 130 -1.45 16.13 2.87
N MET A 131 -2.60 15.64 2.38
CA MET A 131 -3.82 15.52 3.18
C MET A 131 -3.64 14.64 4.44
N LEU A 132 -2.71 13.67 4.39
CA LEU A 132 -2.43 12.76 5.50
C LEU A 132 -1.84 13.47 6.72
N ASP A 133 -1.20 14.62 6.52
CA ASP A 133 -0.61 15.42 7.60
C ASP A 133 -1.65 15.86 8.64
N SER A 134 -2.87 16.20 8.21
CA SER A 134 -4.00 16.58 9.07
C SER A 134 -4.53 15.43 9.92
N LYS A 135 -4.17 14.19 9.56
CA LYS A 135 -4.58 12.96 10.25
C LYS A 135 -3.46 12.31 11.06
N GLY A 136 -2.40 13.07 11.35
CA GLY A 136 -1.28 12.59 12.15
C GLY A 136 -0.35 11.62 11.40
N MET A 137 -0.33 11.69 10.08
CA MET A 137 0.47 10.82 9.22
C MET A 137 1.25 11.63 8.18
N LYS A 138 2.40 11.14 7.77
CA LYS A 138 3.22 11.66 6.66
C LYS A 138 3.15 10.71 5.48
N GLY A 139 2.55 11.15 4.36
CA GLY A 139 2.61 10.42 3.10
C GLY A 139 4.02 10.49 2.49
N LEU A 140 4.53 9.36 1.98
CA LEU A 140 5.90 9.26 1.51
C LEU A 140 6.01 8.85 0.03
N ALA A 141 5.25 7.85 -0.41
CA ALA A 141 5.31 7.34 -1.78
C ALA A 141 4.03 6.58 -2.13
N TRP A 142 3.72 6.52 -3.42
CA TRP A 142 2.65 5.71 -3.96
C TRP A 142 3.15 4.34 -4.40
N PHE A 143 2.27 3.34 -4.31
CA PHE A 143 2.46 1.98 -4.81
C PHE A 143 1.39 1.63 -5.83
N ASP A 144 1.73 0.83 -6.82
CA ASP A 144 0.79 0.28 -7.78
C ASP A 144 0.30 -1.10 -7.32
N ASN A 145 -0.93 -1.19 -6.88
CA ASN A 145 -1.56 -2.46 -6.54
C ASN A 145 -1.96 -3.30 -7.79
N GLY A 146 -1.75 -2.77 -9.00
CA GLY A 146 -2.13 -3.37 -10.27
C GLY A 146 -3.63 -3.30 -10.57
N TYR A 147 -3.99 -3.60 -11.83
CA TYR A 147 -5.40 -3.75 -12.21
C TYR A 147 -6.01 -4.93 -11.49
N ARG A 148 -7.13 -4.68 -10.82
CA ARG A 148 -7.87 -5.67 -10.06
C ARG A 148 -8.94 -6.31 -10.93
N ASN A 149 -9.06 -7.61 -10.79
CA ASN A 149 -9.95 -8.47 -11.57
C ASN A 149 -10.74 -9.37 -10.61
N MET A 150 -11.88 -9.86 -11.05
CA MET A 150 -12.71 -10.78 -10.25
C MET A 150 -12.05 -12.17 -10.20
N PHE A 151 -12.07 -12.80 -9.04
CA PHE A 151 -11.74 -14.21 -8.90
C PHE A 151 -12.76 -14.90 -7.99
N ASN A 152 -13.10 -16.16 -8.29
CA ASN A 152 -14.06 -16.92 -7.51
C ASN A 152 -13.92 -18.45 -7.71
N GLY A 153 -14.57 -19.20 -6.82
CA GLY A 153 -14.57 -20.66 -6.89
C GLY A 153 -15.71 -21.28 -7.71
N LYS A 154 -16.68 -20.49 -8.22
CA LYS A 154 -17.96 -20.99 -8.74
C LYS A 154 -18.03 -21.07 -10.27
N LYS A 155 -17.80 -19.94 -10.97
CA LYS A 155 -18.01 -19.82 -12.42
C LYS A 155 -17.16 -18.70 -13.04
N PRO A 156 -16.87 -18.75 -14.36
CA PRO A 156 -16.32 -17.60 -15.06
C PRO A 156 -17.32 -16.43 -15.03
N ILE A 157 -16.79 -15.20 -15.00
CA ILE A 157 -17.57 -13.96 -15.04
C ILE A 157 -17.26 -13.28 -16.37
N ASN A 158 -18.19 -13.38 -17.34
CA ASN A 158 -18.07 -12.77 -18.66
C ASN A 158 -18.82 -11.46 -18.76
N GLU A 159 -20.01 -11.38 -18.14
CA GLU A 159 -20.96 -10.27 -18.18
C GLU A 159 -21.35 -9.87 -16.74
N PRO A 160 -21.89 -8.64 -16.52
CA PRO A 160 -22.40 -8.25 -15.22
C PRO A 160 -23.45 -9.20 -14.64
N SER A 161 -24.30 -9.78 -15.50
CA SER A 161 -25.30 -10.79 -15.09
C SER A 161 -24.69 -12.03 -14.44
N ASP A 162 -23.43 -12.38 -14.76
CA ASP A 162 -22.73 -13.50 -14.12
C ASP A 162 -22.37 -13.22 -12.66
N MET A 163 -22.39 -11.97 -12.23
CA MET A 163 -22.13 -11.61 -10.82
C MET A 163 -23.31 -11.97 -9.90
N ALA A 164 -24.50 -12.21 -10.46
CA ALA A 164 -25.69 -12.53 -9.66
C ALA A 164 -25.48 -13.76 -8.77
N GLY A 165 -25.78 -13.58 -7.48
CA GLY A 165 -25.66 -14.62 -6.44
C GLY A 165 -24.24 -14.82 -5.90
N LEU A 166 -23.22 -14.14 -6.43
CA LEU A 166 -21.84 -14.25 -5.92
C LEU A 166 -21.60 -13.30 -4.76
N LYS A 167 -21.11 -13.84 -3.64
CA LYS A 167 -20.62 -13.07 -2.49
C LYS A 167 -19.16 -12.74 -2.70
N ILE A 168 -18.89 -11.48 -3.02
CA ILE A 168 -17.56 -11.00 -3.40
C ILE A 168 -16.99 -10.13 -2.30
N ARG A 169 -15.83 -10.50 -1.78
CA ARG A 169 -15.10 -9.64 -0.84
C ARG A 169 -14.56 -8.41 -1.55
N VAL A 170 -14.73 -7.27 -0.91
CA VAL A 170 -14.08 -6.00 -1.29
C VAL A 170 -13.29 -5.43 -0.10
N MET A 171 -12.41 -4.46 -0.37
CA MET A 171 -11.81 -3.65 0.70
C MET A 171 -12.90 -2.82 1.40
N LYS A 172 -12.60 -2.34 2.61
CA LYS A 172 -13.52 -1.50 3.40
C LYS A 172 -13.58 -0.08 2.79
N SER A 173 -14.19 0.04 1.62
CA SER A 173 -14.46 1.28 0.86
C SER A 173 -15.93 1.28 0.43
N PRO A 174 -16.70 2.33 0.74
CA PRO A 174 -18.08 2.45 0.27
C PRO A 174 -18.22 2.38 -1.25
N LEU A 175 -17.30 3.01 -2.01
CA LEU A 175 -17.35 2.97 -3.46
C LEU A 175 -17.08 1.58 -4.03
N MET A 176 -16.20 0.79 -3.42
CA MET A 176 -15.98 -0.59 -3.84
C MET A 176 -17.20 -1.47 -3.58
N VAL A 177 -17.88 -1.28 -2.44
CA VAL A 177 -19.16 -1.95 -2.15
C VAL A 177 -20.20 -1.57 -3.22
N ASN A 178 -20.38 -0.28 -3.47
CA ASN A 178 -21.33 0.21 -4.46
C ASN A 178 -21.02 -0.32 -5.87
N THR A 179 -19.73 -0.39 -6.22
CA THR A 179 -19.27 -0.89 -7.53
C THR A 179 -19.64 -2.35 -7.75
N VAL A 180 -19.29 -3.24 -6.80
CA VAL A 180 -19.60 -4.68 -6.93
C VAL A 180 -21.10 -4.91 -6.92
N ASN A 181 -21.86 -4.16 -6.11
CA ASN A 181 -23.33 -4.23 -6.13
C ASN A 181 -23.92 -3.73 -7.45
N ALA A 182 -23.38 -2.64 -8.03
CA ALA A 182 -23.78 -2.14 -9.35
C ALA A 182 -23.46 -3.12 -10.49
N MET A 183 -22.43 -3.96 -10.33
CA MET A 183 -22.11 -5.07 -11.23
C MET A 183 -23.05 -6.27 -11.07
N GLY A 184 -23.97 -6.26 -10.10
CA GLY A 184 -24.93 -7.36 -9.83
C GLY A 184 -24.46 -8.39 -8.81
N GLY A 185 -23.29 -8.22 -8.20
CA GLY A 185 -22.79 -9.09 -7.13
C GLY A 185 -23.26 -8.66 -5.73
N SER A 186 -22.95 -9.46 -4.73
CA SER A 186 -23.14 -9.12 -3.30
C SER A 186 -21.80 -8.79 -2.67
N ALA A 187 -21.54 -7.49 -2.45
CA ALA A 187 -20.28 -7.02 -1.88
C ALA A 187 -20.20 -7.27 -0.37
N THR A 188 -19.10 -7.82 0.10
CA THR A 188 -18.81 -8.03 1.52
C THR A 188 -17.50 -7.33 1.90
N PRO A 189 -17.53 -6.17 2.57
CA PRO A 189 -16.32 -5.50 3.02
C PRO A 189 -15.65 -6.28 4.15
N MET A 190 -14.38 -6.65 3.95
CA MET A 190 -13.63 -7.49 4.90
C MET A 190 -12.14 -7.13 4.90
N ALA A 191 -11.46 -7.29 6.06
CA ALA A 191 -10.02 -7.13 6.16
C ALA A 191 -9.26 -8.14 5.28
N TYR A 192 -8.10 -7.73 4.76
CA TYR A 192 -7.34 -8.56 3.82
C TYR A 192 -6.86 -9.88 4.44
N GLY A 193 -6.38 -9.83 5.67
CA GLY A 193 -5.88 -11.01 6.38
C GLY A 193 -6.93 -12.09 6.68
N GLU A 194 -8.23 -11.76 6.55
CA GLU A 194 -9.35 -12.70 6.76
C GLU A 194 -9.79 -13.42 5.48
N LEU A 195 -9.39 -12.88 4.31
CA LEU A 195 -9.93 -13.28 3.00
C LEU A 195 -9.68 -14.76 2.67
N TYR A 196 -8.45 -15.24 2.82
CA TYR A 196 -8.10 -16.63 2.49
C TYR A 196 -8.96 -17.62 3.30
N SER A 197 -9.08 -17.39 4.60
CA SER A 197 -9.88 -18.27 5.48
C SER A 197 -11.37 -18.23 5.15
N ALA A 198 -11.91 -17.04 4.84
CA ALA A 198 -13.32 -16.87 4.47
C ALA A 198 -13.65 -17.58 3.13
N LEU A 199 -12.75 -17.52 2.15
CA LEU A 199 -12.88 -18.27 0.89
C LEU A 199 -12.78 -19.77 1.12
N LYS A 200 -11.81 -20.23 1.90
CA LYS A 200 -11.62 -21.66 2.23
C LYS A 200 -12.81 -22.25 2.96
N GLN A 201 -13.46 -21.48 3.81
CA GLN A 201 -14.65 -21.89 4.57
C GLN A 201 -15.97 -21.72 3.78
N GLY A 202 -15.93 -21.15 2.56
CA GLY A 202 -17.13 -20.92 1.74
C GLY A 202 -18.03 -19.80 2.26
N VAL A 203 -17.56 -18.95 3.17
CA VAL A 203 -18.28 -17.74 3.62
C VAL A 203 -18.43 -16.74 2.50
N LEU A 204 -17.42 -16.71 1.60
CA LEU A 204 -17.36 -15.92 0.38
C LEU A 204 -17.21 -16.84 -0.82
N ASP A 205 -17.76 -16.44 -1.96
CA ASP A 205 -17.58 -17.15 -3.23
C ASP A 205 -16.33 -16.68 -3.97
N GLY A 206 -15.90 -15.43 -3.73
CA GLY A 206 -14.77 -14.83 -4.42
C GLY A 206 -14.32 -13.50 -3.84
N GLY A 207 -13.45 -12.86 -4.58
CA GLY A 207 -12.94 -11.52 -4.30
C GLY A 207 -12.46 -10.84 -5.58
N GLU A 208 -11.81 -9.72 -5.42
CA GLU A 208 -11.21 -8.98 -6.51
C GLU A 208 -9.78 -8.57 -6.13
N ASN A 209 -8.84 -8.78 -7.03
CA ASN A 209 -7.44 -8.38 -6.83
C ASN A 209 -6.63 -8.47 -8.12
N ALA A 210 -5.43 -7.90 -8.11
CA ALA A 210 -4.46 -8.06 -9.19
C ALA A 210 -3.85 -9.48 -9.21
N ALA A 211 -3.46 -9.94 -10.38
CA ALA A 211 -2.92 -11.29 -10.57
C ALA A 211 -1.71 -11.60 -9.68
N GLY A 212 -0.81 -10.62 -9.48
CA GLY A 212 0.33 -10.76 -8.58
C GLY A 212 -0.06 -11.08 -7.15
N ASN A 213 -1.11 -10.42 -6.64
CA ASN A 213 -1.61 -10.63 -5.29
C ASN A 213 -2.33 -11.99 -5.17
N VAL A 214 -3.13 -12.36 -6.18
CA VAL A 214 -3.81 -13.68 -6.23
C VAL A 214 -2.79 -14.82 -6.21
N LEU A 215 -1.66 -14.65 -6.91
CA LEU A 215 -0.56 -15.62 -6.92
C LEU A 215 0.19 -15.66 -5.60
N ASN A 216 0.66 -14.50 -5.11
CA ASN A 216 1.53 -14.41 -3.94
C ASN A 216 0.83 -14.86 -2.64
N ASP A 217 -0.46 -14.51 -2.49
CA ASP A 217 -1.25 -14.85 -1.31
C ASP A 217 -2.08 -16.14 -1.51
N LYS A 218 -1.76 -16.89 -2.59
CA LYS A 218 -2.25 -18.24 -2.89
C LYS A 218 -3.77 -18.37 -3.01
N PHE A 219 -4.47 -17.31 -3.42
CA PHE A 219 -5.92 -17.41 -3.62
C PHE A 219 -6.34 -18.41 -4.71
N PHE A 220 -5.41 -18.79 -5.59
CA PHE A 220 -5.62 -19.87 -6.57
C PHE A 220 -5.88 -21.24 -5.92
N GLU A 221 -5.49 -21.45 -4.65
CA GLU A 221 -5.78 -22.71 -3.93
C GLU A 221 -7.26 -22.82 -3.51
N VAL A 222 -7.95 -21.66 -3.39
CA VAL A 222 -9.33 -21.54 -2.90
C VAL A 222 -10.27 -20.89 -3.92
N SER A 223 -9.80 -20.64 -5.15
CA SER A 223 -10.56 -20.03 -6.24
C SER A 223 -10.10 -20.59 -7.57
N LYS A 224 -11.06 -20.96 -8.43
CA LYS A 224 -10.80 -21.63 -9.72
C LYS A 224 -10.75 -20.67 -10.90
N TYR A 225 -11.52 -19.59 -10.86
CA TYR A 225 -11.73 -18.68 -11.97
C TYR A 225 -11.09 -17.32 -11.70
N TYR A 226 -10.46 -16.75 -12.74
CA TYR A 226 -9.92 -15.40 -12.73
C TYR A 226 -10.40 -14.67 -13.98
N SER A 227 -11.35 -13.74 -13.82
CA SER A 227 -12.05 -13.05 -14.90
C SER A 227 -11.52 -11.63 -15.06
N ILE A 228 -11.02 -11.30 -16.24
CA ILE A 228 -10.32 -10.05 -16.54
C ILE A 228 -11.33 -8.92 -16.71
N THR A 229 -11.74 -8.33 -15.61
CA THR A 229 -12.70 -7.21 -15.55
C THR A 229 -12.02 -5.84 -15.49
N GLN A 230 -10.79 -5.74 -15.01
CA GLN A 230 -9.96 -4.52 -14.90
C GLN A 230 -10.68 -3.32 -14.26
N HIS A 231 -11.59 -3.58 -13.35
CA HIS A 231 -12.55 -2.59 -12.85
C HIS A 231 -11.97 -1.61 -11.83
N PHE A 232 -10.87 -1.97 -11.14
CA PHE A 232 -10.18 -1.10 -10.19
C PHE A 232 -8.67 -1.09 -10.41
N ARG A 233 -8.03 0.05 -10.07
CA ARG A 233 -6.59 0.18 -9.89
C ARG A 233 -6.30 1.13 -8.74
N PRO A 234 -6.77 0.83 -7.51
CA PRO A 234 -6.51 1.71 -6.37
C PRO A 234 -5.04 1.67 -6.00
N PRO A 235 -4.37 2.82 -5.85
CA PRO A 235 -2.99 2.84 -5.38
C PRO A 235 -2.88 2.36 -3.94
N GLY A 236 -1.68 1.91 -3.58
CA GLY A 236 -1.22 1.85 -2.21
C GLY A 236 -0.44 3.12 -1.86
N VAL A 237 -0.26 3.38 -0.59
CA VAL A 237 0.55 4.49 -0.09
C VAL A 237 1.45 4.02 1.04
N VAL A 238 2.71 4.45 0.99
CA VAL A 238 3.66 4.28 2.09
C VAL A 238 3.55 5.49 3.00
N VAL A 239 3.25 5.24 4.25
CA VAL A 239 2.88 6.26 5.24
C VAL A 239 3.72 6.09 6.49
N MET A 240 4.08 7.19 7.12
CA MET A 240 4.77 7.22 8.41
C MET A 240 3.92 7.95 9.46
N SER A 241 3.98 7.51 10.72
CA SER A 241 3.44 8.27 11.84
C SER A 241 4.07 9.65 11.89
N LYS A 242 3.26 10.70 12.01
CA LYS A 242 3.75 12.08 12.15
C LYS A 242 4.59 12.27 13.40
N LYS A 243 4.25 11.55 14.48
CA LYS A 243 5.06 11.53 15.71
C LYS A 243 6.46 10.99 15.44
N THR A 244 6.55 9.86 14.74
CA THR A 244 7.84 9.29 14.34
C THR A 244 8.60 10.22 13.41
N TRP A 245 7.95 10.77 12.38
CA TRP A 245 8.58 11.73 11.48
C TRP A 245 9.20 12.92 12.19
N ASN A 246 8.46 13.52 13.14
CA ASN A 246 8.91 14.70 13.88
C ASN A 246 10.01 14.40 14.92
N SER A 247 10.20 13.12 15.29
CA SER A 247 11.31 12.71 16.18
C SER A 247 12.62 12.47 15.45
N LEU A 248 12.60 12.44 14.12
CA LEU A 248 13.80 12.26 13.29
C LEU A 248 14.53 13.58 13.09
N ASP A 249 15.85 13.53 13.03
CA ASP A 249 16.65 14.68 12.63
C ASP A 249 16.55 14.99 11.13
N ALA A 250 17.02 16.16 10.72
CA ALA A 250 16.93 16.62 9.32
C ALA A 250 17.66 15.69 8.32
N SER A 251 18.74 15.05 8.73
CA SER A 251 19.52 14.12 7.92
C SER A 251 18.71 12.84 7.68
N GLN A 252 18.09 12.30 8.72
CA GLN A 252 17.23 11.12 8.66
C GLN A 252 15.97 11.37 7.82
N GLN A 253 15.29 12.51 8.03
CA GLN A 253 14.14 12.92 7.22
C GLN A 253 14.51 13.07 5.73
N LYS A 254 15.67 13.66 5.43
CA LYS A 254 16.19 13.81 4.06
C LYS A 254 16.48 12.45 3.41
N ALA A 255 17.09 11.53 4.16
CA ALA A 255 17.38 10.18 3.67
C ALA A 255 16.10 9.41 3.32
N ILE A 256 15.09 9.45 4.19
CA ILE A 256 13.78 8.84 3.98
C ILE A 256 13.10 9.46 2.75
N SER A 257 13.02 10.79 2.66
CA SER A 257 12.39 11.49 1.55
C SER A 257 13.05 11.16 0.20
N LYS A 258 14.39 11.13 0.16
CA LYS A 258 15.15 10.78 -1.04
C LYS A 258 14.93 9.32 -1.46
N ALA A 259 14.88 8.40 -0.50
CA ALA A 259 14.59 7.00 -0.77
C ALA A 259 13.14 6.80 -1.25
N ALA A 260 12.18 7.51 -0.65
CA ALA A 260 10.76 7.47 -1.02
C ALA A 260 10.51 7.99 -2.44
N ALA A 261 11.16 9.07 -2.86
CA ALA A 261 11.07 9.60 -4.23
C ALA A 261 11.52 8.58 -5.30
N SER A 262 12.43 7.67 -4.95
CA SER A 262 12.88 6.61 -5.85
C SER A 262 12.06 5.33 -5.73
N LEU A 263 11.34 5.16 -4.63
CA LEU A 263 10.59 3.95 -4.31
C LEU A 263 9.42 3.74 -5.27
N GLN A 264 8.66 4.80 -5.57
CA GLN A 264 7.51 4.73 -6.47
C GLN A 264 7.89 4.20 -7.85
N SER A 265 8.90 4.80 -8.50
CA SER A 265 9.32 4.35 -9.82
C SER A 265 9.93 2.94 -9.83
N TYR A 266 10.60 2.55 -8.74
CA TYR A 266 11.10 1.19 -8.58
C TYR A 266 9.94 0.18 -8.46
N GLU A 267 8.96 0.50 -7.63
CA GLU A 267 7.82 -0.37 -7.35
C GLU A 267 6.92 -0.54 -8.59
N ILE A 268 6.58 0.51 -9.32
CA ILE A 268 5.78 0.43 -10.55
C ILE A 268 6.45 -0.48 -11.59
N LYS A 269 7.78 -0.36 -11.77
CA LYS A 269 8.53 -1.25 -12.68
C LYS A 269 8.49 -2.71 -12.22
N LEU A 270 8.63 -2.93 -10.91
CA LEU A 270 8.58 -4.27 -10.32
C LEU A 270 7.20 -4.89 -10.51
N THR A 271 6.13 -4.16 -10.18
CA THR A 271 4.74 -4.60 -10.29
C THR A 271 4.37 -4.91 -11.74
N THR A 272 4.72 -4.06 -12.70
CA THR A 272 4.48 -4.31 -14.13
C THR A 272 5.09 -5.64 -14.60
N LYS A 273 6.34 -5.92 -14.19
CA LYS A 273 7.01 -7.19 -14.52
C LYS A 273 6.30 -8.39 -13.89
N ILE A 274 5.93 -8.26 -12.62
CA ILE A 274 5.31 -9.36 -11.85
C ILE A 274 3.90 -9.67 -12.34
N VAL A 275 3.07 -8.67 -12.61
CA VAL A 275 1.71 -8.89 -13.13
C VAL A 275 1.72 -9.69 -14.42
N LYS A 276 2.64 -9.37 -15.35
CA LYS A 276 2.78 -10.12 -16.61
C LYS A 276 3.15 -11.59 -16.41
N GLN A 277 4.03 -11.88 -15.45
CA GLN A 277 4.42 -13.25 -15.12
C GLN A 277 3.33 -13.98 -14.34
N ALA A 278 2.69 -13.30 -13.38
CA ALA A 278 1.66 -13.87 -12.52
C ALA A 278 0.47 -14.48 -13.31
N MET A 279 0.08 -13.85 -14.43
CA MET A 279 -0.97 -14.40 -15.30
C MET A 279 -0.62 -15.77 -15.86
N LYS A 280 0.65 -15.98 -16.25
CA LYS A 280 1.14 -17.28 -16.74
C LYS A 280 1.17 -18.31 -15.61
N ASP A 281 1.66 -17.89 -14.45
CA ASP A 281 1.82 -18.77 -13.30
C ASP A 281 0.45 -19.18 -12.71
N LEU A 282 -0.53 -18.28 -12.65
CA LEU A 282 -1.90 -18.61 -12.24
C LEU A 282 -2.52 -19.66 -13.16
N LYS A 283 -2.33 -19.52 -14.49
CA LYS A 283 -2.78 -20.53 -15.46
C LYS A 283 -2.08 -21.87 -15.22
N ALA A 284 -0.77 -21.87 -14.98
CA ALA A 284 0.00 -23.08 -14.66
C ALA A 284 -0.42 -23.71 -13.32
N LYS A 285 -0.94 -22.91 -12.38
CA LYS A 285 -1.52 -23.37 -11.11
C LYS A 285 -2.97 -23.87 -11.24
N GLY A 286 -3.52 -23.93 -12.46
CA GLY A 286 -4.83 -24.48 -12.74
C GLY A 286 -6.00 -23.48 -12.69
N MET A 287 -5.74 -22.18 -12.54
CA MET A 287 -6.82 -21.19 -12.67
C MET A 287 -7.30 -21.07 -14.13
N ILE A 288 -8.61 -21.03 -14.28
CA ILE A 288 -9.27 -20.75 -15.57
C ILE A 288 -9.38 -19.23 -15.71
N ILE A 289 -8.67 -18.69 -16.70
CA ILE A 289 -8.64 -17.25 -16.97
C ILE A 289 -9.51 -16.96 -18.19
N ASN A 290 -10.47 -16.04 -18.03
CA ASN A 290 -11.34 -15.58 -19.13
C ASN A 290 -11.31 -14.05 -19.27
N GLN A 291 -11.61 -13.56 -20.47
CA GLN A 291 -11.84 -12.13 -20.73
C GLN A 291 -13.30 -11.81 -20.45
N SER A 292 -13.55 -10.75 -19.71
CA SER A 292 -14.88 -10.23 -19.45
C SER A 292 -15.24 -9.14 -20.47
N ASN A 293 -16.52 -8.88 -20.65
CA ASN A 293 -17.02 -7.74 -21.42
C ASN A 293 -16.82 -6.43 -20.63
N VAL A 294 -15.58 -5.92 -20.64
CA VAL A 294 -15.22 -4.70 -19.91
C VAL A 294 -16.15 -3.51 -20.21
N PRO A 295 -16.57 -3.25 -21.47
CA PRO A 295 -17.55 -2.19 -21.76
C PRO A 295 -18.88 -2.35 -21.03
N ALA A 296 -19.41 -3.57 -20.93
CA ALA A 296 -20.66 -3.83 -20.20
C ALA A 296 -20.51 -3.55 -18.70
N PHE A 297 -19.39 -3.98 -18.09
CA PHE A 297 -19.06 -3.67 -16.70
C PHE A 297 -18.89 -2.16 -16.47
N ALA A 298 -18.19 -1.46 -17.37
CA ALA A 298 -18.02 -0.01 -17.28
C ALA A 298 -19.36 0.73 -17.37
N ALA A 299 -20.30 0.25 -18.20
CA ALA A 299 -21.65 0.82 -18.29
C ALA A 299 -22.44 0.60 -16.99
N ALA A 300 -22.36 -0.59 -16.40
CA ALA A 300 -23.09 -0.94 -15.18
C ALA A 300 -22.69 -0.07 -13.97
N VAL A 301 -21.43 0.35 -13.90
CA VAL A 301 -20.89 1.11 -12.74
C VAL A 301 -20.92 2.62 -12.87
N LYS A 302 -21.42 3.17 -13.98
CA LYS A 302 -21.55 4.64 -14.16
C LYS A 302 -22.23 5.35 -12.98
N PRO A 303 -23.31 4.80 -12.35
CA PRO A 303 -23.95 5.46 -11.21
C PRO A 303 -23.05 5.67 -9.99
N VAL A 304 -21.97 4.89 -9.87
CA VAL A 304 -21.04 4.97 -8.72
C VAL A 304 -20.31 6.31 -8.68
N TYR A 305 -20.01 6.89 -9.83
CA TYR A 305 -19.39 8.22 -9.92
C TYR A 305 -20.24 9.31 -9.27
N LYS A 306 -21.57 9.22 -9.43
CA LYS A 306 -22.50 10.18 -8.82
C LYS A 306 -22.42 10.13 -7.30
N SER A 307 -22.30 8.96 -6.69
CA SER A 307 -22.21 8.83 -5.23
C SER A 307 -20.97 9.50 -4.64
N TYR A 308 -19.87 9.57 -5.38
CA TYR A 308 -18.69 10.33 -4.99
C TYR A 308 -18.89 11.84 -5.21
N SER A 309 -19.35 12.23 -6.41
CA SER A 309 -19.49 13.64 -6.78
C SER A 309 -20.54 14.38 -5.95
N ASP A 310 -21.61 13.72 -5.51
CA ASP A 310 -22.60 14.29 -4.59
C ASP A 310 -21.97 14.69 -3.23
N LYS A 311 -20.92 13.99 -2.80
CA LYS A 311 -20.26 14.22 -1.51
C LYS A 311 -19.06 15.16 -1.60
N TYR A 312 -18.25 15.04 -2.65
CA TYR A 312 -16.96 15.72 -2.77
C TYR A 312 -16.84 16.63 -3.99
N GLY A 313 -17.87 16.69 -4.83
CA GLY A 313 -17.85 17.39 -6.12
C GLY A 313 -17.11 16.61 -7.21
N SER A 314 -17.22 17.05 -8.47
CA SER A 314 -16.58 16.40 -9.62
C SER A 314 -15.18 16.91 -9.94
N THR A 315 -14.78 18.07 -9.40
CA THR A 315 -13.53 18.76 -9.78
C THR A 315 -12.30 17.86 -9.75
N MET A 316 -12.17 16.99 -8.74
CA MET A 316 -11.03 16.11 -8.65
C MET A 316 -11.13 14.92 -9.61
N ILE A 317 -12.34 14.43 -9.86
CA ILE A 317 -12.60 13.41 -10.90
C ILE A 317 -12.13 13.95 -12.25
N ASP A 318 -12.59 15.17 -12.60
CA ASP A 318 -12.27 15.83 -13.87
C ASP A 318 -10.76 16.08 -13.98
N ALA A 319 -10.11 16.51 -12.91
CA ALA A 319 -8.66 16.71 -12.86
C ALA A 319 -7.89 15.41 -13.16
N ILE A 320 -8.29 14.29 -12.53
CA ILE A 320 -7.66 12.99 -12.79
C ILE A 320 -7.90 12.55 -14.24
N LEU A 321 -9.14 12.58 -14.72
CA LEU A 321 -9.50 12.13 -16.07
C LEU A 321 -8.81 12.96 -17.17
N ASN A 322 -8.55 14.24 -16.94
CA ASN A 322 -7.89 15.15 -17.89
C ASN A 322 -6.36 15.15 -17.79
N THR A 323 -5.74 14.42 -16.84
CA THR A 323 -4.29 14.24 -16.80
C THR A 323 -3.85 13.48 -18.07
N LYS A 324 -2.81 14.00 -18.76
CA LYS A 324 -2.37 13.51 -20.10
C LYS A 324 -1.35 12.38 -19.99
#